data_d2f1a20c5489eede1a1950f66df969be
#
_entry.id   d2f1a20c5489eede1a1950f66df969be
#
_cell.length_a   1.000
_cell.length_b   1.000
_cell.length_c   1.000
_cell.angle_alpha   90.00
_cell.angle_beta   90.00
_cell.angle_gamma   90.00
#
_symmetry.space_group_name_H-M   'P 1'
#
loop_
_entity.id
_entity.type
_entity.pdbx_description
1 polymer ?
#
loop_
_entity_poly.entity_id
_entity_poly.type
_entity_poly.pdbx_seq_one_letter_code
_entity_poly.pdbx_strand_id
1 'polypeptide(L)'
;MFRMDATTLLSLCNELEMHHDLKPSRRMSIIEKVAMFLFTIAHSGETISRCFKEVLKSLCLFDVEVIKPIDPQFTSTPREIAMNPRFMPHFKNCVGAIDGTHVRACISSENQILFIGRKGVPTQNVMAACSFEMQFMFAIDNSSIKFSKPPKGKYYLVDVGYPNEYGYLGPYKDKRYHFQEFRRRE
;
A
#
# COMPACT_ATOMS: atom_id res chain seq x y z
N MET A 1 1.09 21.86 -0.36
CA MET A 1 0.78 21.99 1.07
C MET A 1 0.83 20.59 1.68
N PHE A 2 1.72 20.35 2.63
CA PHE A 2 1.82 19.04 3.30
C PHE A 2 0.58 18.82 4.16
N ARG A 3 -0.01 17.61 4.08
CA ARG A 3 -1.12 17.20 4.96
C ARG A 3 -0.62 16.57 6.26
N MET A 4 0.61 16.84 6.64
CA MET A 4 1.24 16.32 7.86
C MET A 4 1.41 17.49 8.83
N ASP A 5 0.97 17.33 10.07
CA ASP A 5 1.19 18.30 11.11
C ASP A 5 2.63 18.26 11.66
N ALA A 6 3.03 19.30 12.38
CA ALA A 6 4.40 19.41 12.88
C ALA A 6 4.78 18.30 13.87
N THR A 7 3.82 17.83 14.66
CA THR A 7 4.05 16.76 15.67
C THR A 7 4.37 15.45 14.96
N THR A 8 3.58 15.09 13.95
CA THR A 8 3.78 13.90 13.13
C THR A 8 5.11 13.95 12.37
N LEU A 9 5.49 15.13 11.82
CA LEU A 9 6.78 15.32 11.17
C LEU A 9 7.95 15.08 12.13
N LEU A 10 7.90 15.66 13.33
CA LEU A 10 8.95 15.50 14.34
C LEU A 10 9.04 14.04 14.82
N SER A 11 7.91 13.37 15.02
CA SER A 11 7.87 11.95 15.37
C SER A 11 8.53 11.09 14.30
N LEU A 12 8.22 11.32 13.03
CA LEU A 12 8.85 10.62 11.90
C LEU A 12 10.35 10.88 11.84
N CYS A 13 10.79 12.13 12.03
CA CYS A 13 12.22 12.46 12.04
C CYS A 13 12.96 11.71 13.14
N ASN A 14 12.40 11.66 14.34
CA ASN A 14 12.98 10.96 15.49
C ASN A 14 13.06 9.45 15.22
N GLU A 15 12.01 8.86 14.69
CA GLU A 15 11.96 7.43 14.32
C GLU A 15 13.04 7.08 13.32
N LEU A 16 13.16 7.84 12.23
CA LEU A 16 14.16 7.62 11.19
C LEU A 16 15.60 7.80 11.69
N GLU A 17 15.81 8.70 12.64
CA GLU A 17 17.12 8.93 13.25
C GLU A 17 17.51 7.80 14.19
N MET A 18 16.61 7.42 15.08
CA MET A 18 16.88 6.49 16.17
C MET A 18 16.94 5.03 15.71
N HIS A 19 16.09 4.65 14.76
CA HIS A 19 15.89 3.24 14.41
C HIS A 19 16.24 2.89 12.95
N HIS A 20 16.33 3.88 12.04
CA HIS A 20 16.45 3.65 10.60
C HIS A 20 17.69 4.31 9.96
N ASP A 21 18.75 4.53 10.72
CA ASP A 21 20.08 4.98 10.30
C ASP A 21 20.11 6.33 9.51
N LEU A 22 19.06 7.16 9.66
CA LEU A 22 19.09 8.50 9.09
C LEU A 22 19.92 9.43 10.00
N LYS A 23 21.07 9.92 9.50
CA LYS A 23 21.98 10.74 10.28
C LYS A 23 21.98 12.20 9.80
N PRO A 24 22.18 13.17 10.72
CA PRO A 24 22.42 14.54 10.31
C PRO A 24 23.73 14.64 9.54
N SER A 25 23.84 15.62 8.67
CA SER A 25 25.08 15.95 7.99
C SER A 25 25.66 17.25 8.54
N ARG A 26 26.93 17.55 8.19
CA ARG A 26 27.60 18.79 8.63
C ARG A 26 26.85 20.09 8.27
N ARG A 27 25.97 20.04 7.26
CA ARG A 27 25.25 21.21 6.73
C ARG A 27 23.74 21.10 6.82
N MET A 28 23.18 19.99 7.36
CA MET A 28 21.75 19.71 7.27
C MET A 28 21.30 18.81 8.41
N SER A 29 20.29 19.22 9.14
CA SER A 29 19.63 18.47 10.19
C SER A 29 18.72 17.37 9.61
N ILE A 30 18.26 16.45 10.45
CA ILE A 30 17.30 15.41 10.06
C ILE A 30 15.98 16.03 9.58
N ILE A 31 15.48 17.02 10.28
CA ILE A 31 14.24 17.73 9.94
C ILE A 31 14.33 18.35 8.54
N GLU A 32 15.45 19.02 8.25
CA GLU A 32 15.69 19.61 6.92
C GLU A 32 15.74 18.54 5.83
N LYS A 33 16.39 17.39 6.07
CA LYS A 33 16.45 16.29 5.13
C LYS A 33 15.06 15.73 4.82
N VAL A 34 14.26 15.46 5.86
CA VAL A 34 12.90 14.94 5.71
C VAL A 34 11.98 15.97 5.07
N ALA A 35 12.07 17.24 5.47
CA ALA A 35 11.30 18.32 4.84
C ALA A 35 11.63 18.48 3.35
N MET A 36 12.91 18.41 2.96
CA MET A 36 13.34 18.44 1.57
C MET A 36 12.83 17.24 0.78
N PHE A 37 12.84 16.04 1.35
CA PHE A 37 12.27 14.84 0.75
C PHE A 37 10.77 15.02 0.47
N LEU A 38 10.02 15.44 1.47
CA LEU A 38 8.59 15.70 1.34
C LEU A 38 8.30 16.83 0.31
N PHE A 39 9.12 17.88 0.30
CA PHE A 39 9.03 18.97 -0.69
C PHE A 39 9.27 18.44 -2.10
N THR A 40 10.24 17.55 -2.29
CA THR A 40 10.56 16.96 -3.59
C THR A 40 9.41 16.08 -4.11
N ILE A 41 8.76 15.30 -3.24
CA ILE A 41 7.56 14.53 -3.61
C ILE A 41 6.43 15.45 -4.07
N ALA A 42 6.32 16.64 -3.47
CA ALA A 42 5.29 17.62 -3.81
C ALA A 42 5.64 18.48 -5.04
N HIS A 43 6.94 18.69 -5.32
CA HIS A 43 7.46 19.60 -6.34
C HIS A 43 8.69 18.99 -7.01
N SER A 44 8.71 18.87 -8.32
CA SER A 44 9.87 18.36 -9.07
C SER A 44 10.99 19.41 -9.18
N GLY A 45 12.20 19.09 -8.69
CA GLY A 45 13.39 19.92 -8.83
C GLY A 45 14.69 19.12 -8.60
N GLU A 46 15.73 19.36 -9.44
CA GLU A 46 16.93 18.52 -9.59
C GLU A 46 17.93 18.54 -8.42
N THR A 47 17.92 19.56 -7.55
CA THR A 47 19.02 19.84 -6.60
C THR A 47 19.04 18.95 -5.34
N ILE A 48 18.09 18.03 -5.19
CA ILE A 48 17.80 17.36 -3.91
C ILE A 48 18.15 15.86 -3.92
N SER A 49 18.74 15.38 -4.98
CA SER A 49 18.93 13.93 -5.27
C SER A 49 19.60 13.12 -4.14
N ARG A 50 20.59 13.70 -3.43
CA ARG A 50 21.29 12.94 -2.38
C ARG A 50 20.48 12.80 -1.10
N CYS A 51 19.93 13.90 -0.59
CA CYS A 51 19.10 13.87 0.62
C CYS A 51 17.83 13.04 0.40
N PHE A 52 17.24 13.12 -0.81
CA PHE A 52 16.13 12.27 -1.21
C PHE A 52 16.49 10.78 -1.08
N LYS A 53 17.64 10.35 -1.61
CA LYS A 53 18.07 8.94 -1.53
C LYS A 53 18.35 8.47 -0.10
N GLU A 54 18.94 9.33 0.74
CA GLU A 54 19.19 8.99 2.14
C GLU A 54 17.89 8.78 2.90
N VAL A 55 16.92 9.69 2.78
CA VAL A 55 15.61 9.57 3.42
C VAL A 55 14.82 8.40 2.83
N LEU A 56 14.84 8.22 1.51
CA LEU A 56 14.17 7.09 0.86
C LEU A 56 14.69 5.75 1.40
N LYS A 57 16.01 5.59 1.55
CA LYS A 57 16.61 4.38 2.11
C LYS A 57 16.09 4.10 3.52
N SER A 58 16.05 5.12 4.38
CA SER A 58 15.54 5.00 5.75
C SER A 58 14.03 4.68 5.79
N LEU A 59 13.25 5.28 4.89
CA LEU A 59 11.83 4.95 4.74
C LEU A 59 11.61 3.51 4.26
N CYS A 60 12.45 2.99 3.36
CA CYS A 60 12.38 1.59 2.94
C CYS A 60 12.68 0.61 4.08
N LEU A 61 13.56 0.98 5.03
CA LEU A 61 13.80 0.18 6.23
C LEU A 61 12.60 0.22 7.19
N PHE A 62 12.04 1.40 7.37
CA PHE A 62 10.84 1.62 8.18
C PHE A 62 9.61 0.91 7.59
N ASP A 63 9.45 0.91 6.27
CA ASP A 63 8.36 0.25 5.57
C ASP A 63 8.25 -1.25 5.91
N VAL A 64 9.37 -1.95 5.97
CA VAL A 64 9.42 -3.38 6.34
C VAL A 64 8.89 -3.64 7.75
N GLU A 65 9.01 -2.67 8.66
CA GLU A 65 8.53 -2.78 10.04
C GLU A 65 7.04 -2.44 10.17
N VAL A 66 6.54 -1.54 9.35
CA VAL A 66 5.17 -1.01 9.42
C VAL A 66 4.21 -1.77 8.51
N ILE A 67 4.62 -2.06 7.26
CA ILE A 67 3.78 -2.77 6.28
C ILE A 67 3.97 -4.28 6.45
N LYS A 68 3.32 -4.82 7.47
CA LYS A 68 3.31 -6.26 7.74
C LYS A 68 2.00 -6.68 8.40
N PRO A 69 1.56 -7.92 8.22
CA PRO A 69 0.41 -8.43 8.95
C PRO A 69 0.70 -8.48 10.45
N ILE A 70 -0.26 -8.07 11.26
CA ILE A 70 -0.19 -8.14 12.74
C ILE A 70 -0.01 -9.61 13.18
N ASP A 71 -0.75 -10.52 12.56
CA ASP A 71 -0.61 -11.97 12.74
C ASP A 71 -0.09 -12.58 11.42
N PRO A 72 1.22 -12.81 11.26
CA PRO A 72 1.79 -13.37 10.02
C PRO A 72 1.31 -14.78 9.70
N GLN A 73 0.79 -15.52 10.66
CA GLN A 73 0.23 -16.87 10.47
C GLN A 73 -1.27 -16.86 10.21
N PHE A 74 -1.92 -15.70 10.37
CA PHE A 74 -3.38 -15.55 10.22
C PHE A 74 -4.17 -16.61 11.03
N THR A 75 -3.79 -16.82 12.28
CA THR A 75 -4.35 -17.87 13.13
C THR A 75 -5.78 -17.57 13.53
N SER A 76 -6.09 -16.30 13.76
CA SER A 76 -7.41 -15.81 14.18
C SER A 76 -8.25 -15.33 12.98
N THR A 77 -9.56 -15.39 13.13
CA THR A 77 -10.50 -14.71 12.22
C THR A 77 -10.53 -13.23 12.59
N PRO A 78 -10.38 -12.31 11.62
CA PRO A 78 -10.49 -10.88 11.88
C PRO A 78 -11.77 -10.52 12.59
N ARG A 79 -11.68 -9.60 13.57
CA ARG A 79 -12.81 -9.22 14.45
C ARG A 79 -14.01 -8.72 13.64
N GLU A 80 -13.76 -7.94 12.59
CA GLU A 80 -14.78 -7.38 11.69
C GLU A 80 -15.60 -8.46 11.02
N ILE A 81 -14.98 -9.61 10.72
CA ILE A 81 -15.68 -10.80 10.19
C ILE A 81 -16.36 -11.55 11.32
N ALA A 82 -15.64 -11.84 12.40
CA ALA A 82 -16.15 -12.67 13.50
C ALA A 82 -17.40 -12.08 14.16
N MET A 83 -17.45 -10.75 14.28
CA MET A 83 -18.58 -10.04 14.91
C MET A 83 -19.76 -9.74 13.97
N ASN A 84 -19.64 -10.05 12.68
CA ASN A 84 -20.69 -9.74 11.72
C ASN A 84 -21.38 -11.02 11.22
N PRO A 85 -22.67 -11.26 11.57
CA PRO A 85 -23.42 -12.45 11.14
C PRO A 85 -23.57 -12.57 9.61
N ARG A 86 -23.45 -11.47 8.87
CA ARG A 86 -23.51 -11.49 7.40
C ARG A 86 -22.25 -12.10 6.79
N PHE A 87 -21.12 -12.02 7.49
CA PHE A 87 -19.83 -12.52 7.01
C PHE A 87 -19.52 -13.92 7.55
N MET A 88 -20.00 -14.25 8.74
CA MET A 88 -19.84 -15.58 9.30
C MET A 88 -20.97 -16.53 8.85
N PRO A 89 -20.66 -17.79 8.56
CA PRO A 89 -19.32 -18.44 8.56
C PRO A 89 -18.55 -18.31 7.24
N HIS A 90 -19.11 -17.61 6.23
CA HIS A 90 -18.64 -17.65 4.85
C HIS A 90 -17.22 -17.10 4.66
N PHE A 91 -16.88 -16.04 5.39
CA PHE A 91 -15.59 -15.35 5.28
C PHE A 91 -14.61 -15.64 6.44
N LYS A 92 -14.88 -16.64 7.28
CA LYS A 92 -14.04 -16.97 8.45
C LYS A 92 -12.55 -17.16 8.13
N ASN A 93 -12.24 -17.57 6.91
CA ASN A 93 -10.87 -17.80 6.46
C ASN A 93 -10.30 -16.67 5.59
N CYS A 94 -11.05 -15.58 5.43
CA CYS A 94 -10.59 -14.40 4.71
C CYS A 94 -9.63 -13.61 5.59
N VAL A 95 -8.44 -13.29 5.03
CA VAL A 95 -7.38 -12.60 5.78
C VAL A 95 -7.26 -11.12 5.43
N GLY A 96 -7.86 -10.69 4.33
CA GLY A 96 -7.83 -9.31 3.87
C GLY A 96 -8.31 -9.19 2.43
N ALA A 97 -8.10 -8.02 1.85
CA ALA A 97 -8.43 -7.74 0.45
C ALA A 97 -7.21 -7.20 -0.29
N ILE A 98 -7.10 -7.54 -1.57
CA ILE A 98 -6.07 -7.03 -2.47
C ILE A 98 -6.74 -6.18 -3.53
N ASP A 99 -6.20 -4.98 -3.74
CA ASP A 99 -6.61 -4.11 -4.84
C ASP A 99 -5.41 -3.39 -5.45
N GLY A 100 -5.57 -2.92 -6.68
CA GLY A 100 -4.58 -2.19 -7.43
C GLY A 100 -4.95 -0.73 -7.59
N THR A 101 -4.00 0.16 -7.35
CA THR A 101 -4.18 1.57 -7.61
C THR A 101 -3.14 2.11 -8.58
N HIS A 102 -3.56 3.05 -9.42
CA HIS A 102 -2.66 3.74 -10.34
C HIS A 102 -2.10 5.01 -9.69
N VAL A 103 -0.82 5.00 -9.37
CA VAL A 103 -0.09 6.14 -8.84
C VAL A 103 0.56 6.90 -9.99
N ARG A 104 0.41 8.23 -10.06
CA ARG A 104 1.09 9.04 -11.07
C ARG A 104 2.59 8.91 -10.93
N ALA A 105 3.28 8.72 -12.05
CA ALA A 105 4.72 8.58 -12.10
C ALA A 105 5.35 9.68 -12.97
N CYS A 106 6.45 10.27 -12.48
CA CYS A 106 7.27 11.19 -13.26
C CYS A 106 8.25 10.37 -14.10
N ILE A 107 7.92 10.17 -15.37
CA ILE A 107 8.68 9.35 -16.31
C ILE A 107 9.26 10.26 -17.38
N SER A 108 10.53 10.02 -17.79
CA SER A 108 11.14 10.72 -18.93
C SER A 108 10.31 10.52 -20.20
N SER A 109 10.27 11.54 -21.05
CA SER A 109 9.45 11.53 -22.28
C SER A 109 9.69 10.31 -23.19
N GLU A 110 10.91 9.79 -23.18
CA GLU A 110 11.30 8.60 -23.96
C GLU A 110 10.59 7.32 -23.50
N ASN A 111 10.31 7.22 -22.21
CA ASN A 111 9.72 6.01 -21.60
C ASN A 111 8.24 6.17 -21.25
N GLN A 112 7.66 7.35 -21.40
CA GLN A 112 6.28 7.64 -20.98
C GLN A 112 5.24 6.71 -21.58
N ILE A 113 5.42 6.31 -22.84
CA ILE A 113 4.46 5.49 -23.59
C ILE A 113 4.18 4.15 -22.87
N LEU A 114 5.19 3.58 -22.22
CA LEU A 114 5.06 2.31 -21.49
C LEU A 114 4.20 2.42 -20.22
N PHE A 115 4.03 3.64 -19.71
CA PHE A 115 3.33 3.92 -18.44
C PHE A 115 1.97 4.62 -18.65
N ILE A 116 1.62 4.97 -19.90
CA ILE A 116 0.33 5.60 -20.21
C ILE A 116 -0.73 4.52 -20.34
N GLY A 117 -1.61 4.45 -19.32
CA GLY A 117 -2.81 3.61 -19.33
C GLY A 117 -4.05 4.34 -19.83
N ARG A 118 -5.23 3.78 -19.54
CA ARG A 118 -6.54 4.32 -19.96
C ARG A 118 -6.81 5.78 -19.55
N LYS A 119 -6.11 6.29 -18.55
CA LYS A 119 -6.26 7.66 -18.02
C LYS A 119 -5.47 8.71 -18.80
N GLY A 120 -4.68 8.32 -19.82
CA GLY A 120 -3.91 9.24 -20.67
C GLY A 120 -2.75 9.95 -19.97
N VAL A 121 -2.39 9.53 -18.76
CA VAL A 121 -1.25 10.06 -17.99
C VAL A 121 -0.35 8.92 -17.55
N PRO A 122 0.98 9.16 -17.41
CA PRO A 122 1.89 8.13 -16.92
C PRO A 122 1.54 7.74 -15.49
N THR A 123 1.29 6.44 -15.27
CA THR A 123 0.99 5.88 -13.96
C THR A 123 1.71 4.55 -13.78
N GLN A 124 2.08 4.26 -12.54
CA GLN A 124 2.51 2.93 -12.13
C GLN A 124 1.38 2.27 -11.35
N ASN A 125 1.12 1.01 -11.65
CA ASN A 125 0.15 0.22 -10.90
C ASN A 125 0.83 -0.32 -9.64
N VAL A 126 0.27 0.03 -8.48
CA VAL A 126 0.72 -0.47 -7.17
C VAL A 126 -0.39 -1.34 -6.62
N MET A 127 -0.07 -2.60 -6.35
CA MET A 127 -0.98 -3.54 -5.70
C MET A 127 -0.73 -3.54 -4.20
N ALA A 128 -1.78 -3.51 -3.41
CA ALA A 128 -1.68 -3.56 -1.97
C ALA A 128 -2.68 -4.55 -1.37
N ALA A 129 -2.27 -5.24 -0.31
CA ALA A 129 -3.15 -6.03 0.53
C ALA A 129 -3.43 -5.27 1.82
N CYS A 130 -4.71 -5.15 2.16
CA CYS A 130 -5.18 -4.51 3.38
C CYS A 130 -5.89 -5.51 4.28
N SER A 131 -5.70 -5.37 5.59
CA SER A 131 -6.52 -6.02 6.61
C SER A 131 -7.92 -5.39 6.69
N PHE A 132 -8.82 -6.02 7.41
CA PHE A 132 -10.15 -5.45 7.68
C PHE A 132 -10.11 -4.26 8.66
N GLU A 133 -9.01 -4.05 9.36
CA GLU A 133 -8.72 -2.86 10.19
C GLU A 133 -8.13 -1.71 9.36
N MET A 134 -8.17 -1.82 8.02
CA MET A 134 -7.65 -0.81 7.08
C MET A 134 -6.13 -0.58 7.18
N GLN A 135 -5.38 -1.59 7.59
CA GLN A 135 -3.93 -1.53 7.64
C GLN A 135 -3.32 -2.24 6.42
N PHE A 136 -2.30 -1.64 5.83
CA PHE A 136 -1.52 -2.30 4.79
C PHE A 136 -0.72 -3.45 5.36
N MET A 137 -0.87 -4.62 4.76
CA MET A 137 -0.11 -5.83 5.10
C MET A 137 1.04 -6.07 4.12
N PHE A 138 0.83 -5.72 2.86
CA PHE A 138 1.81 -5.80 1.78
C PHE A 138 1.51 -4.71 0.77
N ALA A 139 2.56 -4.16 0.15
CA ALA A 139 2.45 -3.30 -1.02
C ALA A 139 3.53 -3.70 -2.01
N ILE A 140 3.19 -3.86 -3.28
CA ILE A 140 4.10 -4.34 -4.32
C ILE A 140 3.86 -3.51 -5.59
N ASP A 141 4.94 -3.06 -6.21
CA ASP A 141 4.89 -2.54 -7.57
C ASP A 141 4.74 -3.71 -8.57
N ASN A 142 4.18 -3.42 -9.73
CA ASN A 142 3.82 -4.44 -10.73
C ASN A 142 5.03 -5.14 -11.39
N SER A 143 6.25 -4.97 -10.88
CA SER A 143 7.43 -5.29 -11.67
C SER A 143 7.93 -6.73 -11.59
N SER A 144 7.48 -7.61 -10.69
CA SER A 144 7.88 -9.04 -10.72
C SER A 144 7.67 -9.86 -9.45
N ILE A 145 7.17 -9.31 -8.36
CA ILE A 145 7.03 -10.08 -7.12
C ILE A 145 5.60 -10.59 -7.01
N LYS A 146 5.44 -11.90 -7.01
CA LYS A 146 4.15 -12.53 -6.70
C LYS A 146 3.83 -12.26 -5.24
N PHE A 147 2.60 -11.78 -4.95
CA PHE A 147 2.10 -11.72 -3.59
C PHE A 147 2.36 -13.04 -2.85
N SER A 148 2.82 -12.94 -1.63
CA SER A 148 2.94 -14.09 -0.75
C SER A 148 1.56 -14.74 -0.61
N LYS A 149 1.45 -15.99 -1.01
CA LYS A 149 0.20 -16.75 -0.84
C LYS A 149 -0.09 -16.87 0.66
N PRO A 150 -1.36 -16.72 1.06
CA PRO A 150 -1.72 -16.92 2.45
C PRO A 150 -1.51 -18.38 2.86
N PRO A 151 -1.44 -18.69 4.16
CA PRO A 151 -1.35 -20.06 4.65
C PRO A 151 -2.48 -20.96 4.11
N LYS A 152 -2.25 -22.27 4.10
CA LYS A 152 -3.22 -23.25 3.59
C LYS A 152 -4.61 -23.07 4.24
N GLY A 153 -5.63 -22.97 3.41
CA GLY A 153 -7.02 -22.78 3.84
C GLY A 153 -7.42 -21.32 4.09
N LYS A 154 -6.50 -20.36 3.92
CA LYS A 154 -6.78 -18.92 3.99
C LYS A 154 -6.79 -18.30 2.60
N TYR A 155 -7.44 -17.13 2.45
CA TYR A 155 -7.53 -16.43 1.17
C TYR A 155 -7.70 -14.92 1.34
N TYR A 156 -7.30 -14.19 0.30
CA TYR A 156 -7.60 -12.77 0.11
C TYR A 156 -8.81 -12.60 -0.81
N LEU A 157 -9.61 -11.58 -0.54
CA LEU A 157 -10.57 -11.08 -1.53
C LEU A 157 -9.84 -10.29 -2.60
N VAL A 158 -10.24 -10.47 -3.85
CA VAL A 158 -9.65 -9.77 -5.00
C VAL A 158 -10.75 -9.30 -5.95
N ASP A 159 -10.48 -8.28 -6.78
CA ASP A 159 -11.40 -7.82 -7.81
C ASP A 159 -11.46 -8.79 -9.02
N VAL A 160 -12.44 -8.59 -9.90
CA VAL A 160 -12.70 -9.40 -11.12
C VAL A 160 -11.49 -9.53 -12.03
N GLY A 161 -10.59 -8.54 -12.03
CA GLY A 161 -9.36 -8.54 -12.83
C GLY A 161 -8.31 -9.56 -12.41
N TYR A 162 -8.43 -10.14 -11.24
CA TYR A 162 -7.46 -11.11 -10.71
C TYR A 162 -7.83 -12.56 -11.05
N PRO A 163 -6.85 -13.44 -11.21
CA PRO A 163 -7.13 -14.86 -11.39
C PRO A 163 -7.74 -15.46 -10.13
N ASN A 164 -8.76 -16.30 -10.31
CA ASN A 164 -9.36 -17.05 -9.21
C ASN A 164 -8.53 -18.32 -8.97
N GLU A 165 -7.46 -18.18 -8.19
CA GLU A 165 -6.49 -19.22 -7.88
C GLU A 165 -6.49 -19.52 -6.37
N TYR A 166 -5.79 -20.60 -5.98
CA TYR A 166 -5.61 -20.93 -4.57
C TYR A 166 -5.01 -19.76 -3.77
N GLY A 167 -5.75 -19.33 -2.76
CA GLY A 167 -5.39 -18.19 -1.91
C GLY A 167 -5.99 -16.85 -2.35
N TYR A 168 -6.73 -16.80 -3.47
CA TYR A 168 -7.41 -15.59 -3.96
C TYR A 168 -8.85 -15.91 -4.31
N LEU A 169 -9.79 -15.17 -3.76
CA LEU A 169 -11.21 -15.31 -4.02
C LEU A 169 -11.74 -14.04 -4.69
N GLY A 170 -11.99 -14.14 -5.98
CA GLY A 170 -12.64 -13.09 -6.77
C GLY A 170 -14.15 -13.31 -6.86
N PRO A 171 -14.92 -12.30 -7.31
CA PRO A 171 -16.33 -12.44 -7.59
C PRO A 171 -16.56 -13.40 -8.76
N TYR A 172 -17.75 -14.00 -8.81
CA TYR A 172 -18.12 -14.88 -9.91
C TYR A 172 -18.11 -14.10 -11.24
N LYS A 173 -17.45 -14.67 -12.25
CA LYS A 173 -17.47 -14.13 -13.61
C LYS A 173 -18.91 -14.15 -14.15
N ASP A 174 -19.25 -13.14 -14.95
CA ASP A 174 -20.57 -13.00 -15.61
C ASP A 174 -21.78 -12.77 -14.67
N LYS A 175 -21.56 -12.51 -13.40
CA LYS A 175 -22.61 -12.03 -12.50
C LYS A 175 -22.51 -10.51 -12.34
N ARG A 176 -23.60 -9.80 -12.68
CA ARG A 176 -23.71 -8.36 -12.42
C ARG A 176 -24.13 -8.14 -10.97
N TYR A 177 -23.21 -7.63 -10.16
CA TYR A 177 -23.52 -7.20 -8.79
C TYR A 177 -24.00 -5.75 -8.83
N HIS A 178 -25.31 -5.52 -9.07
CA HIS A 178 -25.87 -4.17 -9.07
C HIS A 178 -26.30 -3.76 -7.66
N PHE A 179 -25.94 -2.53 -7.28
CA PHE A 179 -26.33 -1.90 -6.01
C PHE A 179 -27.86 -1.90 -5.76
N GLN A 180 -28.68 -1.95 -6.81
CA GLN A 180 -30.15 -2.00 -6.72
C GLN A 180 -30.72 -3.33 -6.23
N GLU A 181 -30.00 -4.45 -6.40
CA GLU A 181 -30.45 -5.77 -5.95
C GLU A 181 -30.26 -5.95 -4.45
N PHE A 182 -29.30 -5.23 -3.85
CA PHE A 182 -29.07 -5.26 -2.40
C PHE A 182 -30.08 -4.43 -1.60
N ARG A 183 -30.68 -3.39 -2.20
CA ARG A 183 -31.68 -2.54 -1.53
C ARG A 183 -33.09 -3.13 -1.47
N ARG A 184 -33.37 -4.23 -2.16
CA ARG A 184 -34.71 -4.87 -2.21
C ARG A 184 -34.91 -5.98 -1.20
N ARG A 185 -33.98 -6.23 -0.28
CA ARG A 185 -34.04 -7.28 0.74
C ARG A 185 -34.02 -6.76 2.19
N GLU A 186 -34.42 -5.50 2.41
CA GLU A 186 -34.77 -4.99 3.73
C GLU A 186 -36.26 -4.98 3.91
#